data_3c102147e6390e43ef32c8ff5b4c67da
#
_entry.id   3c102147e6390e43ef32c8ff5b4c67da
#
_cell.length_a   1.000
_cell.length_b   1.000
_cell.length_c   1.000
_cell.angle_alpha   90.00
_cell.angle_beta   90.00
_cell.angle_gamma   90.00
#
_symmetry.space_group_name_H-M   'P 1'
#
loop_
_entity.id
_entity.type
_entity.pdbx_description
1 polymer ?
#
loop_
_entity_poly.entity_id
_entity_poly.type
_entity_poly.pdbx_seq_one_letter_code
_entity_poly.pdbx_strand_id
1 'polypeptide(L)'
;MHVYAGLNSVLTALAILLLAAALGLYYAGASALYWHLKSKKPWLDSLLFAALWTAAEMARGTWLTGFGWGAVGYAQVDGPLATFVPWLGSYGVGALASWVASAIVHCIQGGVALRLLLAVLIGGGLLLPL
;
A
#
# COMPACT_ATOMS: atom_id res chain seq x y z
N MET A 1 13.00 -4.43 -22.31
CA MET A 1 12.30 -3.74 -23.42
C MET A 1 13.22 -3.43 -24.59
N HIS A 2 14.43 -2.91 -24.39
CA HIS A 2 15.37 -2.60 -25.46
C HIS A 2 15.66 -3.80 -26.39
N VAL A 3 15.82 -4.99 -25.82
CA VAL A 3 16.14 -6.23 -26.57
C VAL A 3 14.91 -6.82 -27.30
N TYR A 4 13.71 -6.67 -26.74
CA TYR A 4 12.51 -7.31 -27.28
C TYR A 4 11.68 -6.42 -28.22
N ALA A 5 11.76 -5.10 -28.10
CA ALA A 5 10.94 -4.17 -28.88
C ALA A 5 11.74 -3.41 -29.95
N GLY A 6 13.07 -3.58 -30.04
CA GLY A 6 13.92 -2.87 -31.00
C GLY A 6 13.91 -1.35 -30.85
N LEU A 7 13.42 -0.86 -29.69
CA LEU A 7 13.31 0.58 -29.43
C LEU A 7 14.67 1.20 -29.10
N ASN A 8 14.89 2.42 -29.58
CA ASN A 8 16.03 3.25 -29.18
C ASN A 8 16.05 3.43 -27.65
N SER A 9 17.24 3.43 -27.04
CA SER A 9 17.43 3.57 -25.57
C SER A 9 16.73 4.79 -24.98
N VAL A 10 16.70 5.90 -25.70
CA VAL A 10 16.03 7.14 -25.28
C VAL A 10 14.51 6.93 -25.22
N LEU A 11 13.92 6.32 -26.26
CA LEU A 11 12.48 6.02 -26.30
C LEU A 11 12.09 5.03 -25.20
N THR A 12 12.93 4.03 -24.94
CA THR A 12 12.72 3.08 -23.84
C THR A 12 12.72 3.79 -22.48
N ALA A 13 13.69 4.66 -22.24
CA ALA A 13 13.77 5.44 -21.01
C ALA A 13 12.54 6.35 -20.82
N LEU A 14 12.15 7.06 -21.88
CA LEU A 14 10.94 7.90 -21.85
C LEU A 14 9.68 7.09 -21.59
N ALA A 15 9.51 5.93 -22.21
CA ALA A 15 8.35 5.06 -21.98
C ALA A 15 8.28 4.57 -20.53
N ILE A 16 9.41 4.17 -19.95
CA ILE A 16 9.49 3.75 -18.54
C ILE A 16 9.14 4.91 -17.60
N LEU A 17 9.69 6.10 -17.84
CA LEU A 17 9.42 7.28 -17.03
C LEU A 17 7.95 7.71 -17.10
N LEU A 18 7.36 7.71 -18.30
CA LEU A 18 5.95 8.04 -18.50
C LEU A 18 5.04 7.02 -17.80
N LEU A 19 5.35 5.73 -17.93
CA LEU A 19 4.60 4.69 -17.23
C LEU A 19 4.72 4.85 -15.71
N ALA A 20 5.92 5.05 -15.18
CA ALA A 20 6.14 5.27 -13.75
C ALA A 20 5.40 6.51 -13.25
N ALA A 21 5.43 7.61 -14.01
CA ALA A 21 4.69 8.83 -13.70
C ALA A 21 3.17 8.59 -13.69
N ALA A 22 2.64 7.91 -14.71
CA ALA A 22 1.21 7.60 -14.79
C ALA A 22 0.75 6.71 -13.61
N LEU A 23 1.52 5.68 -13.27
CA LEU A 23 1.22 4.83 -12.11
C LEU A 23 1.37 5.59 -10.79
N GLY A 24 2.32 6.51 -10.70
CA GLY A 24 2.53 7.37 -9.53
C GLY A 24 1.37 8.32 -9.26
N LEU A 25 0.61 8.73 -10.29
CA LEU A 25 -0.54 9.63 -10.14
C LEU A 25 -1.65 9.04 -9.25
N TYR A 26 -1.85 7.73 -9.25
CA TYR A 26 -2.81 7.07 -8.35
C TYR A 26 -2.47 7.32 -6.88
N TYR A 27 -1.21 7.16 -6.53
CA TYR A 27 -0.74 7.38 -5.14
C TYR A 27 -0.63 8.86 -4.79
N ALA A 28 -0.28 9.70 -5.76
CA ALA A 28 -0.29 11.14 -5.58
C ALA A 28 -1.70 11.66 -5.29
N GLY A 29 -2.70 11.16 -6.05
CA GLY A 29 -4.12 11.49 -5.83
C GLY A 29 -4.61 11.01 -4.46
N ALA A 30 -4.31 9.77 -4.07
CA ALA A 30 -4.65 9.23 -2.75
C ALA A 30 -4.01 10.06 -1.62
N SER A 31 -2.73 10.43 -1.77
CA SER A 31 -2.01 11.24 -0.79
C SER A 31 -2.56 12.67 -0.67
N ALA A 32 -2.89 13.29 -1.80
CA ALA A 32 -3.52 14.61 -1.81
C ALA A 32 -4.90 14.57 -1.13
N LEU A 33 -5.71 13.56 -1.44
CA LEU A 33 -7.03 13.38 -0.83
C LEU A 33 -6.91 13.11 0.67
N TYR A 34 -5.95 12.28 1.09
CA TYR A 34 -5.64 12.07 2.49
C TYR A 34 -5.31 13.39 3.21
N TRP A 35 -4.46 14.23 2.59
CA TRP A 35 -4.07 15.53 3.16
C TRP A 35 -5.27 16.46 3.39
N HIS A 36 -6.24 16.45 2.49
CA HIS A 36 -7.46 17.26 2.61
C HIS A 36 -8.48 16.70 3.60
N LEU A 37 -8.56 15.37 3.74
CA LEU A 37 -9.59 14.71 4.54
C LEU A 37 -9.12 14.31 5.94
N LYS A 38 -7.80 14.33 6.21
CA LYS A 38 -7.26 13.94 7.51
C LYS A 38 -7.88 14.75 8.63
N SER A 39 -8.19 14.06 9.72
CA SER A 39 -8.72 14.63 10.96
C SER A 39 -7.60 14.76 12.01
N LYS A 40 -7.92 15.31 13.18
CA LYS A 40 -6.95 15.31 14.30
C LYS A 40 -7.00 14.04 15.14
N LYS A 41 -7.65 12.97 14.64
CA LYS A 41 -7.81 11.70 15.35
C LYS A 41 -6.91 10.64 14.71
N PRO A 42 -5.78 10.26 15.34
CA PRO A 42 -4.76 9.39 14.75
C PRO A 42 -5.29 8.06 14.21
N TRP A 43 -6.23 7.43 14.91
CA TRP A 43 -6.80 6.15 14.49
C TRP A 43 -7.66 6.25 13.22
N LEU A 44 -8.45 7.35 13.10
CA LEU A 44 -9.24 7.63 11.90
C LEU A 44 -8.34 7.96 10.71
N ASP A 45 -7.29 8.73 10.96
CA ASP A 45 -6.34 9.11 9.92
C ASP A 45 -5.57 7.89 9.39
N SER A 46 -5.23 6.93 10.27
CA SER A 46 -4.61 5.68 9.85
C SER A 46 -5.55 4.82 9.01
N LEU A 47 -6.82 4.72 9.37
CA LEU A 47 -7.84 4.03 8.58
C LEU A 47 -8.09 4.71 7.24
N LEU A 48 -8.20 6.03 7.24
CA LEU A 48 -8.38 6.83 6.03
C LEU A 48 -7.20 6.63 5.07
N PHE A 49 -5.97 6.66 5.59
CA PHE A 49 -4.78 6.41 4.78
C PHE A 49 -4.82 5.02 4.13
N ALA A 50 -5.11 3.98 4.93
CA ALA A 50 -5.20 2.60 4.43
C ALA A 50 -6.30 2.45 3.35
N ALA A 51 -7.46 3.05 3.57
CA ALA A 51 -8.57 3.02 2.61
C ALA A 51 -8.22 3.70 1.29
N LEU A 52 -7.64 4.91 1.34
CA LEU A 52 -7.24 5.66 0.14
C LEU A 52 -6.09 4.99 -0.61
N TRP A 53 -5.12 4.45 0.11
CA TRP A 53 -4.01 3.71 -0.48
C TRP A 53 -4.50 2.46 -1.20
N THR A 54 -5.35 1.66 -0.55
CA THR A 54 -5.94 0.46 -1.13
C THR A 54 -6.82 0.79 -2.33
N ALA A 55 -7.62 1.86 -2.26
CA ALA A 55 -8.41 2.34 -3.40
C ALA A 55 -7.51 2.72 -4.59
N ALA A 56 -6.38 3.37 -4.35
CA ALA A 56 -5.39 3.68 -5.39
C ALA A 56 -4.79 2.41 -6.01
N GLU A 57 -4.46 1.40 -5.20
CA GLU A 57 -3.97 0.11 -5.70
C GLU A 57 -5.02 -0.63 -6.53
N MET A 58 -6.27 -0.67 -6.07
CA MET A 58 -7.37 -1.28 -6.81
C MET A 58 -7.63 -0.54 -8.12
N ALA A 59 -7.67 0.79 -8.11
CA ALA A 59 -7.83 1.60 -9.31
C ALA A 59 -6.70 1.34 -10.31
N ARG A 60 -5.45 1.31 -9.85
CA ARG A 60 -4.27 0.99 -10.66
C ARG A 60 -4.35 -0.44 -11.22
N GLY A 61 -4.87 -1.38 -10.45
CA GLY A 61 -5.03 -2.78 -10.85
C GLY A 61 -6.18 -3.05 -11.81
N THR A 62 -7.14 -2.13 -11.94
CA THR A 62 -8.36 -2.33 -12.76
C THR A 62 -8.53 -1.31 -13.88
N TRP A 63 -8.09 -0.07 -13.71
CA TRP A 63 -8.27 0.98 -14.71
C TRP A 63 -7.19 0.92 -15.80
N LEU A 64 -7.51 1.38 -17.00
CA LEU A 64 -6.60 1.47 -18.16
C LEU A 64 -5.89 0.14 -18.46
N THR A 65 -6.64 -0.96 -18.51
CA THR A 65 -6.18 -2.35 -18.71
C THR A 65 -5.61 -3.04 -17.46
N GLY A 66 -5.44 -2.30 -16.37
CA GLY A 66 -4.95 -2.81 -15.08
C GLY A 66 -3.45 -3.10 -15.05
N PHE A 67 -2.75 -2.55 -14.07
CA PHE A 67 -1.35 -2.88 -13.79
C PHE A 67 -1.25 -3.35 -12.34
N GLY A 68 -1.60 -4.63 -12.11
CA GLY A 68 -1.67 -5.23 -10.76
C GLY A 68 -0.31 -5.57 -10.13
N TRP A 69 0.78 -5.51 -10.89
CA TRP A 69 2.11 -5.84 -10.39
C TRP A 69 2.59 -4.86 -9.32
N GLY A 70 3.22 -5.39 -8.27
CA GLY A 70 3.79 -4.57 -7.20
C GLY A 70 2.77 -4.01 -6.20
N ALA A 71 1.59 -4.64 -6.04
CA ALA A 71 0.70 -4.33 -4.92
C ALA A 71 1.39 -4.65 -3.59
N VAL A 72 1.20 -3.78 -2.58
CA VAL A 72 1.87 -3.87 -1.27
C VAL A 72 1.60 -5.22 -0.59
N GLY A 73 0.43 -5.83 -0.82
CA GLY A 73 0.09 -7.14 -0.28
C GLY A 73 1.05 -8.25 -0.69
N TYR A 74 1.63 -8.18 -1.89
CA TYR A 74 2.62 -9.19 -2.34
C TYR A 74 3.93 -9.14 -1.56
N ALA A 75 4.30 -7.99 -1.00
CA ALA A 75 5.48 -7.86 -0.17
C ALA A 75 5.34 -8.58 1.20
N GLN A 76 4.12 -9.03 1.54
CA GLN A 76 3.82 -9.68 2.80
C GLN A 76 3.77 -11.22 2.69
N VAL A 77 4.15 -11.81 1.55
CA VAL A 77 4.06 -13.28 1.33
C VAL A 77 4.83 -14.08 2.38
N ASP A 78 6.01 -13.58 2.78
CA ASP A 78 6.85 -14.16 3.85
C ASP A 78 6.93 -13.23 5.07
N GLY A 79 6.03 -12.25 5.17
CA GLY A 79 6.03 -11.23 6.22
C GLY A 79 5.11 -11.58 7.40
N PRO A 80 5.11 -10.76 8.45
CA PRO A 80 4.29 -10.98 9.65
C PRO A 80 2.77 -10.93 9.39
N LEU A 81 2.35 -10.45 8.22
CA LEU A 81 0.94 -10.41 7.82
C LEU A 81 0.56 -11.55 6.86
N ALA A 82 1.48 -12.47 6.55
CA ALA A 82 1.25 -13.58 5.64
C ALA A 82 0.06 -14.46 6.07
N THR A 83 -0.09 -14.69 7.36
CA THR A 83 -1.19 -15.50 7.95
C THR A 83 -2.59 -14.95 7.64
N PHE A 84 -2.71 -13.67 7.31
CA PHE A 84 -4.00 -13.05 6.95
C PHE A 84 -4.35 -13.15 5.47
N VAL A 85 -3.39 -13.57 4.60
CA VAL A 85 -3.59 -13.67 3.15
C VAL A 85 -4.76 -14.57 2.76
N PRO A 86 -4.94 -15.78 3.34
CA PRO A 86 -6.05 -16.67 2.99
C PRO A 86 -7.43 -16.07 3.26
N TRP A 87 -7.53 -15.14 4.24
CA TRP A 87 -8.79 -14.54 4.66
C TRP A 87 -9.09 -13.21 3.98
N LEU A 88 -8.07 -12.39 3.76
CA LEU A 88 -8.21 -11.01 3.30
C LEU A 88 -7.82 -10.83 1.83
N GLY A 89 -7.12 -11.79 1.26
CA GLY A 89 -6.51 -11.64 -0.07
C GLY A 89 -5.38 -10.60 -0.11
N SER A 90 -4.77 -10.41 -1.27
CA SER A 90 -3.62 -9.50 -1.44
C SER A 90 -3.97 -8.03 -1.15
N TYR A 91 -5.12 -7.55 -1.60
CA TYR A 91 -5.54 -6.16 -1.34
C TYR A 91 -5.90 -5.92 0.14
N GLY A 92 -6.53 -6.90 0.80
CA GLY A 92 -6.85 -6.78 2.22
C GLY A 92 -5.59 -6.78 3.09
N VAL A 93 -4.60 -7.61 2.77
CA VAL A 93 -3.29 -7.58 3.45
C VAL A 93 -2.53 -6.31 3.13
N GLY A 94 -2.61 -5.77 1.91
CA GLY A 94 -2.08 -4.47 1.54
C GLY A 94 -2.71 -3.33 2.35
N ALA A 95 -4.03 -3.36 2.54
CA ALA A 95 -4.76 -2.41 3.39
C ALA A 95 -4.28 -2.48 4.84
N LEU A 96 -4.13 -3.70 5.37
CA LEU A 96 -3.64 -3.91 6.73
C LEU A 96 -2.20 -3.41 6.91
N ALA A 97 -1.32 -3.70 5.96
CA ALA A 97 0.06 -3.21 5.96
C ALA A 97 0.13 -1.67 5.92
N SER A 98 -0.69 -1.05 5.07
CA SER A 98 -0.78 0.41 4.95
C SER A 98 -1.33 1.05 6.22
N TRP A 99 -2.31 0.40 6.86
CA TRP A 99 -2.84 0.85 8.15
C TRP A 99 -1.78 0.75 9.25
N VAL A 100 -1.07 -0.37 9.35
CA VAL A 100 0.03 -0.57 10.31
C VAL A 100 1.12 0.47 10.11
N ALA A 101 1.55 0.72 8.87
CA ALA A 101 2.57 1.71 8.56
C ALA A 101 2.15 3.13 9.00
N SER A 102 0.91 3.55 8.68
CA SER A 102 0.37 4.84 9.10
C SER A 102 0.22 4.92 10.62
N ALA A 103 -0.25 3.84 11.24
CA ALA A 103 -0.41 3.76 12.69
C ALA A 103 0.93 3.89 13.44
N ILE A 104 2.01 3.30 12.92
CA ILE A 104 3.36 3.47 13.47
C ILE A 104 3.77 4.94 13.51
N VAL A 105 3.55 5.67 12.41
CA VAL A 105 3.86 7.11 12.35
C VAL A 105 3.10 7.88 13.42
N HIS A 106 1.81 7.61 13.60
CA HIS A 106 1.00 8.27 14.63
C HIS A 106 1.35 7.83 16.06
N CYS A 107 1.82 6.58 16.24
CA CYS A 107 2.30 6.09 17.54
C CYS A 107 3.55 6.80 18.02
N ILE A 108 4.46 7.15 17.12
CA ILE A 108 5.67 7.92 17.44
C ILE A 108 5.26 9.30 18.00
N GLN A 109 4.10 9.82 17.58
CA GLN A 109 3.55 11.11 17.99
C GLN A 109 2.70 11.07 19.27
N GLY A 110 2.47 9.93 19.91
CA GLY A 110 1.91 9.92 21.28
C GLY A 110 0.72 9.01 21.64
N GLY A 111 0.35 8.02 20.84
CA GLY A 111 -0.83 7.17 21.12
C GLY A 111 -0.53 5.80 21.74
N VAL A 112 -0.69 5.61 23.06
CA VAL A 112 -0.45 4.32 23.76
C VAL A 112 -1.42 3.21 23.27
N ALA A 113 -2.69 3.52 23.11
CA ALA A 113 -3.70 2.54 22.65
C ALA A 113 -3.38 1.97 21.27
N LEU A 114 -2.89 2.81 20.37
CA LEU A 114 -2.50 2.40 19.02
C LEU A 114 -1.23 1.53 19.04
N ARG A 115 -0.29 1.77 19.97
CA ARG A 115 0.90 0.92 20.17
C ARG A 115 0.52 -0.49 20.59
N LEU A 116 -0.43 -0.62 21.54
CA LEU A 116 -0.92 -1.92 22.01
C LEU A 116 -1.62 -2.70 20.88
N LEU A 117 -2.46 -2.04 20.10
CA LEU A 117 -3.16 -2.67 18.98
C LEU A 117 -2.19 -3.16 17.91
N LEU A 118 -1.16 -2.38 17.59
CA LEU A 118 -0.08 -2.76 16.67
C LEU A 118 0.72 -3.95 17.18
N ALA A 119 1.07 -3.97 18.46
CA ALA A 119 1.79 -5.07 19.09
C ALA A 119 0.99 -6.38 19.02
N VAL A 120 -0.33 -6.32 19.24
CA VAL A 120 -1.22 -7.50 19.13
C VAL A 120 -1.31 -7.99 17.68
N LEU A 121 -1.43 -7.10 16.69
CA LEU A 121 -1.54 -7.47 15.28
C LEU A 121 -0.25 -8.10 14.74
N ILE A 122 0.89 -7.46 15.01
CA ILE A 122 2.20 -7.95 14.56
C ILE A 122 2.56 -9.24 15.32
N GLY A 123 2.36 -9.26 16.64
CA GLY A 123 2.61 -10.43 17.46
C GLY A 123 1.69 -11.60 17.11
N GLY A 124 0.42 -11.35 16.85
CA GLY A 124 -0.54 -12.37 16.40
C GLY A 124 -0.16 -12.96 15.05
N GLY A 125 0.26 -12.14 14.10
CA GLY A 125 0.73 -12.60 12.79
C GLY A 125 2.00 -13.43 12.82
N LEU A 126 2.88 -13.19 13.82
CA LEU A 126 4.11 -13.97 14.02
C LEU A 126 3.89 -15.30 14.77
N LEU A 127 2.84 -15.38 15.59
CA LEU A 127 2.57 -16.53 16.45
C LEU A 127 1.61 -17.55 15.81
N LEU A 128 0.83 -17.16 14.80
CA LEU A 128 -0.03 -18.09 14.08
C LEU A 128 0.81 -18.89 13.07
N PRO A 129 0.85 -20.22 13.14
CA PRO A 129 1.53 -21.05 12.16
C PRO A 129 0.83 -20.90 10.79
N LEU A 130 1.63 -20.81 9.74
CA LEU A 130 1.19 -20.86 8.34
C LEU A 130 0.66 -22.25 8.01
#